data_2d4d81946f0529ad7c9a3052dd6c6128
#
_entry.id   2d4d81946f0529ad7c9a3052dd6c6128
#
_cell.length_a   1.000
_cell.length_b   1.000
_cell.length_c   1.000
_cell.angle_alpha   90.00
_cell.angle_beta   90.00
_cell.angle_gamma   90.00
#
_symmetry.space_group_name_H-M   'P 1'
#
loop_
_entity.id
_entity.type
_entity.pdbx_description
1 polymer ?
#
loop_
_entity_poly.entity_id
_entity_poly.type
_entity_poly.pdbx_seq_one_letter_code
_entity_poly.pdbx_strand_id
1 'polypeptide(L)'
;VKQFLSILIGAAIVAAAWVATFGNPLETGQPAEVARASQPGQPRAGRAGGGTMVAVAPVVVEPYNDVFRSVGTARAKSSVTVETEVSGQVTEIHFGPNQKIAAGAPLLSLDDELERIAVRAVEASLAQARATQERYETLRQANSGAITAVSLTEAITAVEIAEAELARAQYDLAQKTVRAPISGILGLTDVEQGDVLATGAEVVTITDQSALTIEFGLPDRAASALEVGQPVRLSTGSLPGRVFEGLVAGYDGQIDSTTRTIKVRARVDNAAGLMLPGMIFNAMLFPENPPLPRVPANAITWGRDGASVWLVEEGRAQRVGVAIRHRQNDMVWLDAALADGALVVVEGVQKLRPGAEVVILPSDTQDESGPVAIDLSADQGGQTGIKVTE
;
A
#
# COMPACT_ATOMS: atom_id res chain seq x y z
N VAL A 1 18.69 -21.74 55.90
CA VAL A 1 18.06 -21.36 57.17
C VAL A 1 18.38 -19.87 57.55
N LYS A 2 19.64 -19.40 57.33
CA LYS A 2 20.01 -18.00 57.64
C LYS A 2 19.37 -16.91 56.80
N GLN A 3 19.00 -17.19 55.54
CA GLN A 3 18.33 -16.20 54.67
C GLN A 3 16.85 -16.05 54.94
N PHE A 4 16.15 -17.10 55.43
CA PHE A 4 14.74 -17.00 55.81
C PHE A 4 14.54 -16.19 57.12
N LEU A 5 15.52 -16.27 58.02
CA LEU A 5 15.45 -15.50 59.27
C LEU A 5 15.61 -13.98 59.04
N SER A 6 16.41 -13.58 58.06
CA SER A 6 16.61 -12.19 57.73
C SER A 6 15.36 -11.53 57.06
N ILE A 7 14.61 -12.29 56.26
CA ILE A 7 13.35 -11.82 55.65
C ILE A 7 12.26 -11.63 56.69
N LEU A 8 12.17 -12.52 57.66
CA LEU A 8 11.19 -12.47 58.75
C LEU A 8 11.42 -11.25 59.68
N ILE A 9 12.66 -10.94 59.96
CA ILE A 9 13.04 -9.74 60.77
C ILE A 9 12.76 -8.45 60.01
N GLY A 10 13.00 -8.41 58.68
CA GLY A 10 12.71 -7.28 57.81
C GLY A 10 11.20 -6.98 57.76
N ALA A 11 10.38 -8.01 57.61
CA ALA A 11 8.92 -7.89 57.58
C ALA A 11 8.32 -7.39 58.91
N ALA A 12 8.89 -7.83 60.05
CA ALA A 12 8.48 -7.36 61.39
C ALA A 12 8.77 -5.89 61.65
N ILE A 13 9.91 -5.39 61.14
CA ILE A 13 10.28 -3.97 61.29
C ILE A 13 9.37 -3.09 60.42
N VAL A 14 9.02 -3.48 59.23
CA VAL A 14 8.11 -2.75 58.32
C VAL A 14 6.69 -2.70 58.90
N ALA A 15 6.22 -3.80 59.46
CA ALA A 15 4.92 -3.86 60.12
C ALA A 15 4.85 -2.95 61.37
N ALA A 16 5.90 -2.92 62.20
CA ALA A 16 5.99 -2.07 63.36
C ALA A 16 6.05 -0.56 62.99
N ALA A 17 6.77 -0.19 61.94
CA ALA A 17 6.79 1.16 61.42
C ALA A 17 5.43 1.63 60.86
N TRP A 18 4.70 0.71 60.20
CA TRP A 18 3.38 1.01 59.65
C TRP A 18 2.31 1.25 60.75
N VAL A 19 2.32 0.46 61.83
CA VAL A 19 1.43 0.65 63.01
C VAL A 19 1.76 1.95 63.75
N ALA A 20 3.01 2.37 63.82
CA ALA A 20 3.43 3.62 64.48
C ALA A 20 3.04 4.89 63.70
N THR A 21 2.93 4.80 62.33
CA THR A 21 2.56 5.94 61.50
C THR A 21 1.11 6.08 61.18
N PHE A 22 0.33 4.95 61.15
CA PHE A 22 -1.08 4.94 60.69
C PHE A 22 -2.08 4.54 61.78
N GLY A 23 -1.68 4.21 62.99
CA GLY A 23 -2.56 3.80 64.09
C GLY A 23 -3.06 2.36 63.95
N ASN A 24 -3.48 1.81 65.09
CA ASN A 24 -3.93 0.40 65.17
C ASN A 24 -5.38 0.25 64.63
N PRO A 25 -5.66 -0.56 63.59
CA PRO A 25 -7.01 -0.72 63.04
C PRO A 25 -8.00 -1.54 63.89
N LEU A 26 -7.62 -1.96 65.06
CA LEU A 26 -8.41 -2.83 65.92
C LEU A 26 -9.10 -2.19 67.14
N GLU A 27 -9.10 -0.83 67.25
CA GLU A 27 -9.91 -0.20 68.30
C GLU A 27 -11.33 0.05 67.82
N THR A 28 -12.18 -0.86 68.19
CA THR A 28 -13.65 -0.77 68.05
C THR A 28 -14.20 0.20 69.09
N GLY A 29 -14.56 1.41 68.62
CA GLY A 29 -15.30 2.39 69.44
C GLY A 29 -16.70 1.94 69.78
N GLN A 30 -17.10 2.00 71.06
CA GLN A 30 -18.41 1.71 71.59
C GLN A 30 -19.50 2.66 71.04
N PRO A 31 -20.77 2.21 70.89
CA PRO A 31 -21.85 3.04 70.41
C PRO A 31 -22.34 3.99 71.48
N ALA A 32 -22.34 5.30 71.19
CA ALA A 32 -23.03 6.30 72.03
C ALA A 32 -24.54 6.25 71.73
N GLU A 33 -25.26 5.97 72.78
CA GLU A 33 -26.73 6.02 72.88
C GLU A 33 -27.17 7.50 72.84
N VAL A 34 -27.87 7.91 71.79
CA VAL A 34 -28.49 9.25 71.68
C VAL A 34 -30.00 9.11 71.65
N ALA A 35 -30.59 9.73 72.64
CA ALA A 35 -32.02 9.78 72.97
C ALA A 35 -32.92 10.17 71.78
N ARG A 36 -34.02 9.43 71.62
CA ARG A 36 -35.14 9.75 70.75
C ARG A 36 -35.87 10.99 71.22
N ALA A 37 -35.84 12.06 70.45
CA ALA A 37 -36.88 13.10 70.50
C ALA A 37 -37.77 12.94 69.26
N SER A 38 -38.99 12.54 69.53
CA SER A 38 -40.09 12.40 68.54
C SER A 38 -40.58 13.80 68.20
N GLN A 39 -40.51 14.21 66.92
CA GLN A 39 -41.25 15.32 66.37
C GLN A 39 -42.24 14.83 65.35
N PRO A 40 -43.48 15.39 65.30
CA PRO A 40 -44.54 14.90 64.44
C PRO A 40 -44.35 15.32 62.99
N GLY A 41 -44.74 14.44 62.09
CA GLY A 41 -44.58 14.51 60.66
C GLY A 41 -45.16 15.77 60.03
N GLN A 42 -44.34 16.40 59.23
CA GLN A 42 -44.81 17.22 58.11
C GLN A 42 -44.91 16.36 56.87
N PRO A 43 -45.98 16.43 56.08
CA PRO A 43 -46.09 15.72 54.85
C PRO A 43 -45.06 16.32 53.87
N ARG A 44 -44.10 15.48 53.46
CA ARG A 44 -43.24 15.83 52.30
C ARG A 44 -44.15 16.01 51.09
N ALA A 45 -44.39 17.26 50.72
CA ALA A 45 -44.95 17.58 49.43
C ALA A 45 -44.17 16.82 48.37
N GLY A 46 -44.84 16.00 47.60
CA GLY A 46 -44.28 15.31 46.43
C GLY A 46 -43.64 16.36 45.56
N ARG A 47 -42.33 16.25 45.30
CA ARG A 47 -41.67 17.04 44.27
C ARG A 47 -42.35 16.60 42.99
N ALA A 48 -43.23 17.48 42.49
CA ALA A 48 -43.76 17.43 41.14
C ALA A 48 -42.60 17.22 40.15
N GLY A 49 -42.80 16.32 39.23
CA GLY A 49 -41.83 15.88 38.24
C GLY A 49 -41.21 17.03 37.47
N GLY A 50 -40.01 17.41 37.89
CA GLY A 50 -39.12 18.20 37.06
C GLY A 50 -38.20 17.23 36.33
N GLY A 51 -38.39 17.06 35.03
CA GLY A 51 -37.52 16.23 34.21
C GLY A 51 -36.05 16.61 34.40
N THR A 52 -35.14 15.65 34.29
CA THR A 52 -33.70 15.94 34.40
C THR A 52 -33.27 16.81 33.25
N MET A 53 -32.68 17.98 33.52
CA MET A 53 -32.12 18.85 32.49
C MET A 53 -30.90 18.19 31.84
N VAL A 54 -30.91 18.09 30.51
CA VAL A 54 -29.86 17.47 29.72
C VAL A 54 -29.51 18.32 28.50
N ALA A 55 -28.23 18.36 28.13
CA ALA A 55 -27.83 18.83 26.82
C ALA A 55 -27.78 17.63 25.85
N VAL A 56 -28.23 17.84 24.63
CA VAL A 56 -28.31 16.81 23.60
C VAL A 56 -27.57 17.23 22.33
N ALA A 57 -27.10 16.26 21.58
CA ALA A 57 -26.55 16.46 20.24
C ALA A 57 -27.26 15.52 19.24
N PRO A 58 -27.45 15.92 17.98
CA PRO A 58 -28.00 15.05 16.97
C PRO A 58 -26.99 13.96 16.56
N VAL A 59 -27.49 12.77 16.31
CA VAL A 59 -26.76 11.70 15.64
C VAL A 59 -26.66 12.05 14.14
N VAL A 60 -25.48 11.95 13.56
CA VAL A 60 -25.27 12.12 12.12
C VAL A 60 -24.79 10.80 11.55
N VAL A 61 -25.50 10.26 10.55
CA VAL A 61 -25.10 9.01 9.91
C VAL A 61 -24.24 9.34 8.69
N GLU A 62 -22.93 9.08 8.82
CA GLU A 62 -21.97 9.36 7.76
C GLU A 62 -20.84 8.34 7.73
N PRO A 63 -20.15 8.13 6.57
CA PRO A 63 -18.99 7.27 6.50
C PRO A 63 -17.84 7.85 7.34
N TYR A 64 -17.07 6.96 7.97
CA TYR A 64 -15.84 7.36 8.67
C TYR A 64 -14.61 7.15 7.78
N ASN A 65 -13.65 8.06 7.90
CA ASN A 65 -12.41 7.99 7.15
C ASN A 65 -11.35 7.25 7.98
N ASP A 66 -11.22 5.96 7.76
CA ASP A 66 -10.04 5.23 8.22
C ASP A 66 -8.93 5.39 7.18
N VAL A 67 -7.71 5.65 7.63
CA VAL A 67 -6.56 5.83 6.74
C VAL A 67 -5.50 4.82 7.12
N PHE A 68 -5.27 3.85 6.26
CA PHE A 68 -4.13 2.97 6.41
C PHE A 68 -2.89 3.61 5.80
N ARG A 69 -1.87 3.79 6.62
CA ARG A 69 -0.57 4.32 6.21
C ARG A 69 0.48 3.24 6.30
N SER A 70 1.29 3.14 5.28
CA SER A 70 2.38 2.18 5.21
C SER A 70 3.55 2.75 4.41
N VAL A 71 4.71 2.16 4.61
CA VAL A 71 5.90 2.45 3.82
C VAL A 71 6.11 1.32 2.83
N GLY A 72 6.36 1.66 1.58
CA GLY A 72 6.59 0.72 0.51
C GLY A 72 7.82 1.05 -0.31
N THR A 73 8.25 0.07 -1.10
CA THR A 73 9.38 0.22 -2.02
C THR A 73 8.91 0.10 -3.45
N ALA A 74 9.39 1.00 -4.30
CA ALA A 74 9.11 0.98 -5.73
C ALA A 74 9.93 -0.12 -6.42
N ARG A 75 9.27 -0.90 -7.26
CA ARG A 75 9.89 -1.87 -8.17
C ARG A 75 9.58 -1.47 -9.60
N ALA A 76 10.54 -1.71 -10.49
CA ALA A 76 10.30 -1.56 -11.92
C ALA A 76 9.18 -2.50 -12.38
N LYS A 77 8.50 -2.14 -13.47
CA LYS A 77 7.55 -3.01 -14.15
C LYS A 77 8.22 -4.30 -14.61
N SER A 78 9.44 -4.18 -15.17
CA SER A 78 10.32 -5.29 -15.55
C SER A 78 11.76 -4.85 -15.44
N SER A 79 12.64 -5.77 -15.05
CA SER A 79 14.08 -5.56 -15.05
C SER A 79 14.75 -6.86 -15.48
N VAL A 80 15.59 -6.80 -16.50
CA VAL A 80 16.25 -7.96 -17.11
C VAL A 80 17.72 -7.65 -17.24
N THR A 81 18.58 -8.49 -16.67
CA THR A 81 20.00 -8.50 -16.95
C THR A 81 20.22 -9.28 -18.25
N VAL A 82 20.79 -8.63 -19.23
CA VAL A 82 21.12 -9.23 -20.51
C VAL A 82 22.49 -9.89 -20.42
N GLU A 83 22.54 -11.14 -20.77
CA GLU A 83 23.74 -11.96 -20.79
C GLU A 83 24.03 -12.39 -22.24
N THR A 84 25.30 -12.66 -22.55
CA THR A 84 25.66 -13.22 -23.86
C THR A 84 25.38 -14.72 -23.90
N GLU A 85 24.72 -15.20 -24.97
CA GLU A 85 24.43 -16.64 -25.17
C GLU A 85 25.63 -17.41 -25.71
N VAL A 86 26.57 -16.71 -26.34
CA VAL A 86 27.77 -17.28 -26.96
C VAL A 86 29.03 -16.51 -26.55
N SER A 87 30.15 -17.17 -26.56
CA SER A 87 31.44 -16.52 -26.33
C SER A 87 31.95 -15.79 -27.58
N GLY A 88 32.71 -14.72 -27.37
CA GLY A 88 33.32 -13.96 -28.44
C GLY A 88 34.00 -12.67 -27.97
N GLN A 89 34.79 -12.08 -28.84
CA GLN A 89 35.37 -10.76 -28.60
C GLN A 89 34.39 -9.67 -29.01
N VAL A 90 34.23 -8.63 -28.17
CA VAL A 90 33.38 -7.47 -28.45
C VAL A 90 34.00 -6.62 -29.53
N THR A 91 33.34 -6.50 -30.66
CA THR A 91 33.77 -5.66 -31.78
C THR A 91 33.19 -4.26 -31.72
N GLU A 92 31.94 -4.13 -31.26
CA GLU A 92 31.24 -2.84 -31.21
C GLU A 92 30.18 -2.84 -30.12
N ILE A 93 30.01 -1.70 -29.43
CA ILE A 93 28.97 -1.44 -28.46
C ILE A 93 28.06 -0.35 -29.02
N HIS A 94 26.73 -0.65 -29.12
CA HIS A 94 25.76 0.21 -29.81
C HIS A 94 24.94 1.09 -28.85
N PHE A 95 25.27 1.16 -27.58
CA PHE A 95 24.54 1.91 -26.59
C PHE A 95 25.45 2.72 -25.64
N GLY A 96 24.83 3.68 -24.98
CA GLY A 96 25.44 4.41 -23.85
C GLY A 96 24.67 4.25 -22.56
N PRO A 97 25.25 4.64 -21.43
CA PRO A 97 24.59 4.57 -20.12
C PRO A 97 23.33 5.45 -20.08
N ASN A 98 22.30 4.99 -19.34
CA ASN A 98 21.02 5.68 -19.19
C ASN A 98 20.24 5.95 -20.51
N GLN A 99 20.62 5.30 -21.59
CA GLN A 99 19.93 5.41 -22.88
C GLN A 99 18.62 4.62 -22.86
N LYS A 100 17.58 5.16 -23.51
CA LYS A 100 16.36 4.43 -23.80
C LYS A 100 16.57 3.51 -24.99
N ILE A 101 16.19 2.25 -24.84
CA ILE A 101 16.32 1.23 -25.87
C ILE A 101 14.95 0.58 -26.16
N ALA A 102 14.74 0.19 -27.40
CA ALA A 102 13.57 -0.59 -27.82
C ALA A 102 13.90 -2.08 -27.79
N ALA A 103 12.90 -2.93 -27.54
CA ALA A 103 13.05 -4.38 -27.67
C ALA A 103 13.52 -4.75 -29.09
N GLY A 104 14.47 -5.71 -29.19
CA GLY A 104 15.09 -6.16 -30.44
C GLY A 104 16.24 -5.29 -30.93
N ALA A 105 16.47 -4.10 -30.37
CA ALA A 105 17.60 -3.26 -30.79
C ALA A 105 18.94 -3.92 -30.42
N PRO A 106 19.99 -3.76 -31.25
CA PRO A 106 21.30 -4.30 -30.96
C PRO A 106 21.94 -3.57 -29.77
N LEU A 107 22.59 -4.32 -28.90
CA LEU A 107 23.35 -3.81 -27.75
C LEU A 107 24.83 -3.88 -28.02
N LEU A 108 25.33 -5.04 -28.39
CA LEU A 108 26.73 -5.21 -28.77
C LEU A 108 26.86 -6.27 -29.88
N SER A 109 27.97 -6.15 -30.63
CA SER A 109 28.35 -7.13 -31.63
C SER A 109 29.62 -7.85 -31.18
N LEU A 110 29.60 -9.18 -31.31
CA LEU A 110 30.77 -10.02 -31.15
C LEU A 110 31.44 -10.26 -32.52
N ASP A 111 32.70 -10.70 -32.52
CA ASP A 111 33.38 -11.14 -33.73
C ASP A 111 32.60 -12.31 -34.38
N ASP A 112 32.15 -12.11 -35.61
CA ASP A 112 31.24 -12.98 -36.36
C ASP A 112 31.85 -13.44 -37.71
N GLU A 113 33.15 -13.21 -37.91
CA GLU A 113 33.80 -13.52 -39.21
C GLU A 113 33.71 -15.02 -39.57
N LEU A 114 33.89 -15.91 -38.58
CA LEU A 114 33.81 -17.35 -38.81
C LEU A 114 32.38 -17.78 -39.16
N GLU A 115 31.37 -17.25 -38.46
CA GLU A 115 29.97 -17.56 -38.70
C GLU A 115 29.50 -17.03 -40.06
N ARG A 116 29.97 -15.85 -40.49
CA ARG A 116 29.71 -15.33 -41.86
C ARG A 116 30.31 -16.21 -42.92
N ILE A 117 31.51 -16.75 -42.72
CA ILE A 117 32.13 -17.71 -43.63
C ILE A 117 31.31 -19.00 -43.66
N ALA A 118 30.85 -19.53 -42.50
CA ALA A 118 30.03 -20.69 -42.39
C ALA A 118 28.68 -20.54 -43.17
N VAL A 119 27.99 -19.43 -42.98
CA VAL A 119 26.76 -19.10 -43.73
C VAL A 119 26.99 -19.16 -45.23
N ARG A 120 28.04 -18.49 -45.75
CA ARG A 120 28.38 -18.48 -47.16
C ARG A 120 28.69 -19.91 -47.72
N ALA A 121 29.37 -20.73 -46.94
CA ALA A 121 29.66 -22.09 -47.32
C ALA A 121 28.39 -22.95 -47.44
N VAL A 122 27.47 -22.83 -46.49
CA VAL A 122 26.21 -23.57 -46.51
C VAL A 122 25.26 -23.04 -47.61
N GLU A 123 25.25 -21.72 -47.89
CA GLU A 123 24.52 -21.10 -49.01
C GLU A 123 24.97 -21.71 -50.36
N ALA A 124 26.28 -21.88 -50.55
CA ALA A 124 26.81 -22.53 -51.76
C ALA A 124 26.38 -24.02 -51.87
N SER A 125 26.34 -24.76 -50.73
CA SER A 125 25.84 -26.13 -50.67
C SER A 125 24.39 -26.21 -51.04
N LEU A 126 23.54 -25.33 -50.49
CA LEU A 126 22.11 -25.25 -50.81
C LEU A 126 21.89 -24.93 -52.29
N ALA A 127 22.64 -23.99 -52.85
CA ALA A 127 22.57 -23.65 -54.26
C ALA A 127 22.89 -24.87 -55.16
N GLN A 128 23.90 -25.67 -54.81
CA GLN A 128 24.24 -26.90 -55.52
C GLN A 128 23.11 -27.97 -55.40
N ALA A 129 22.52 -28.17 -54.21
CA ALA A 129 21.44 -29.10 -54.01
C ALA A 129 20.21 -28.70 -54.84
N ARG A 130 19.83 -27.43 -54.82
CA ARG A 130 18.73 -26.87 -55.62
C ARG A 130 18.93 -27.04 -57.13
N ALA A 131 20.14 -26.74 -57.62
CA ALA A 131 20.48 -26.93 -59.02
C ALA A 131 20.40 -28.40 -59.45
N THR A 132 20.73 -29.34 -58.56
CA THR A 132 20.57 -30.79 -58.80
C THR A 132 19.12 -31.22 -58.83
N GLN A 133 18.30 -30.76 -57.88
CA GLN A 133 16.85 -31.01 -57.87
C GLN A 133 16.20 -30.50 -59.18
N GLU A 134 16.43 -29.24 -59.53
CA GLU A 134 15.90 -28.60 -60.74
C GLU A 134 16.27 -29.38 -62.04
N ARG A 135 17.51 -29.83 -62.10
CA ARG A 135 17.98 -30.65 -63.22
C ARG A 135 17.22 -31.98 -63.28
N TYR A 136 17.03 -32.66 -62.15
CA TYR A 136 16.30 -33.94 -62.10
C TYR A 136 14.81 -33.73 -62.38
N GLU A 137 14.19 -32.68 -61.93
CA GLU A 137 12.82 -32.31 -62.29
C GLU A 137 12.64 -32.07 -63.79
N THR A 138 13.56 -31.31 -64.40
CA THR A 138 13.57 -31.03 -65.83
C THR A 138 13.71 -32.34 -66.67
N LEU A 139 14.66 -33.21 -66.30
CA LEU A 139 14.85 -34.50 -66.98
C LEU A 139 13.63 -35.44 -66.82
N ARG A 140 12.97 -35.39 -65.65
CA ARG A 140 11.72 -36.18 -65.46
C ARG A 140 10.57 -35.65 -66.30
N GLN A 141 10.42 -34.32 -66.38
CA GLN A 141 9.39 -33.70 -67.25
C GLN A 141 9.63 -34.00 -68.74
N ALA A 142 10.88 -34.10 -69.17
CA ALA A 142 11.24 -34.48 -70.53
C ALA A 142 11.01 -35.99 -70.86
N ASN A 143 10.46 -36.75 -69.94
CA ASN A 143 10.14 -38.20 -70.04
C ASN A 143 11.35 -39.08 -70.49
N SER A 144 12.59 -38.69 -70.12
CA SER A 144 13.83 -39.27 -70.61
C SER A 144 14.12 -40.67 -70.07
N GLY A 145 13.31 -41.18 -69.11
CA GLY A 145 13.52 -42.49 -68.45
C GLY A 145 14.85 -42.57 -67.65
N ALA A 146 15.66 -41.52 -67.69
CA ALA A 146 17.01 -41.48 -67.12
C ALA A 146 16.99 -41.26 -65.62
N ILE A 147 15.88 -40.73 -65.04
CA ILE A 147 15.78 -40.40 -63.62
C ILE A 147 14.71 -41.26 -62.97
N THR A 148 15.09 -41.95 -61.88
CA THR A 148 14.15 -42.75 -61.06
C THR A 148 13.39 -41.83 -60.09
N ALA A 149 12.22 -42.27 -59.62
CA ALA A 149 11.48 -41.55 -58.55
C ALA A 149 12.31 -41.45 -57.27
N VAL A 150 13.14 -42.43 -57.00
CA VAL A 150 14.04 -42.46 -55.84
C VAL A 150 15.07 -41.34 -55.93
N SER A 151 15.76 -41.18 -57.07
CA SER A 151 16.78 -40.15 -57.26
C SER A 151 16.23 -38.74 -57.15
N LEU A 152 14.99 -38.49 -57.59
CA LEU A 152 14.34 -37.22 -57.40
C LEU A 152 14.00 -36.97 -55.91
N THR A 153 13.47 -38.01 -55.22
CA THR A 153 13.20 -37.92 -53.78
C THR A 153 14.49 -37.64 -53.01
N GLU A 154 15.59 -38.29 -53.33
CA GLU A 154 16.90 -38.03 -52.73
C GLU A 154 17.38 -36.59 -52.94
N ALA A 155 17.16 -36.04 -54.16
CA ALA A 155 17.53 -34.65 -54.43
C ALA A 155 16.64 -33.65 -53.67
N ILE A 156 15.35 -33.93 -53.49
CA ILE A 156 14.43 -33.12 -52.67
C ILE A 156 14.91 -33.14 -51.20
N THR A 157 15.16 -34.34 -50.65
CA THR A 157 15.64 -34.49 -49.29
C THR A 157 16.98 -33.77 -49.05
N ALA A 158 17.89 -33.79 -50.06
CA ALA A 158 19.17 -33.09 -50.01
C ALA A 158 18.98 -31.54 -49.91
N VAL A 159 17.95 -30.99 -50.60
CA VAL A 159 17.62 -29.58 -50.47
C VAL A 159 17.07 -29.27 -49.05
N GLU A 160 16.16 -30.10 -48.52
CA GLU A 160 15.62 -29.92 -47.16
C GLU A 160 16.72 -29.95 -46.07
N ILE A 161 17.69 -30.87 -46.23
CA ILE A 161 18.84 -30.93 -45.31
C ILE A 161 19.68 -29.65 -45.40
N ALA A 162 20.03 -29.20 -46.62
CA ALA A 162 20.82 -28.00 -46.84
C ALA A 162 20.11 -26.72 -46.33
N GLU A 163 18.78 -26.64 -46.44
CA GLU A 163 17.97 -25.57 -45.87
C GLU A 163 18.01 -25.56 -44.36
N ALA A 164 17.93 -26.72 -43.71
CA ALA A 164 18.06 -26.83 -42.26
C ALA A 164 19.47 -26.43 -41.77
N GLU A 165 20.52 -26.82 -42.51
CA GLU A 165 21.88 -26.44 -42.22
C GLU A 165 22.11 -24.90 -42.36
N LEU A 166 21.49 -24.28 -43.38
CA LEU A 166 21.52 -22.84 -43.58
C LEU A 166 20.84 -22.10 -42.41
N ALA A 167 19.66 -22.57 -42.04
CA ALA A 167 18.93 -22.01 -40.90
C ALA A 167 19.75 -22.07 -39.61
N ARG A 168 20.47 -23.18 -39.40
CA ARG A 168 21.38 -23.31 -38.23
C ARG A 168 22.54 -22.32 -38.28
N ALA A 169 23.23 -22.22 -39.43
CA ALA A 169 24.36 -21.31 -39.58
C ALA A 169 23.93 -19.84 -39.42
N GLN A 170 22.74 -19.46 -39.92
CA GLN A 170 22.16 -18.15 -39.75
C GLN A 170 21.79 -17.86 -38.28
N TYR A 171 21.31 -18.86 -37.56
CA TYR A 171 21.02 -18.74 -36.12
C TYR A 171 22.32 -18.50 -35.33
N ASP A 172 23.37 -19.29 -35.59
CA ASP A 172 24.67 -19.12 -34.93
C ASP A 172 25.27 -17.73 -35.19
N LEU A 173 25.12 -17.21 -36.44
CA LEU A 173 25.51 -15.85 -36.76
C LEU A 173 24.67 -14.80 -36.05
N ALA A 174 23.37 -15.00 -35.94
CA ALA A 174 22.47 -14.06 -35.28
C ALA A 174 22.78 -13.91 -33.78
N GLN A 175 23.25 -14.97 -33.12
CA GLN A 175 23.66 -14.93 -31.72
C GLN A 175 24.91 -14.07 -31.46
N LYS A 176 25.71 -13.77 -32.50
CA LYS A 176 26.85 -12.85 -32.37
C LYS A 176 26.43 -11.40 -32.17
N THR A 177 25.16 -11.09 -32.36
CA THR A 177 24.60 -9.77 -32.02
C THR A 177 23.69 -9.90 -30.81
N VAL A 178 24.14 -9.42 -29.66
CA VAL A 178 23.31 -9.37 -28.44
C VAL A 178 22.27 -8.27 -28.59
N ARG A 179 21.00 -8.63 -28.34
CA ARG A 179 19.87 -7.72 -28.53
C ARG A 179 19.08 -7.53 -27.23
N ALA A 180 18.42 -6.38 -27.13
CA ALA A 180 17.57 -6.05 -25.98
C ALA A 180 16.30 -6.93 -25.97
N PRO A 181 16.04 -7.73 -24.91
CA PRO A 181 14.83 -8.57 -24.84
C PRO A 181 13.58 -7.75 -24.52
N ILE A 182 13.72 -6.60 -23.88
CA ILE A 182 12.65 -5.68 -23.51
C ILE A 182 13.02 -4.24 -23.86
N SER A 183 12.01 -3.38 -23.96
CA SER A 183 12.22 -1.93 -24.02
C SER A 183 12.42 -1.39 -22.60
N GLY A 184 13.31 -0.40 -22.44
CA GLY A 184 13.58 0.18 -21.13
C GLY A 184 14.73 1.18 -21.15
N ILE A 185 15.28 1.44 -19.98
CA ILE A 185 16.46 2.26 -19.76
C ILE A 185 17.63 1.34 -19.43
N LEU A 186 18.73 1.56 -20.12
CA LEU A 186 19.98 0.81 -19.91
C LEU A 186 20.68 1.29 -18.65
N GLY A 187 21.16 0.34 -17.85
CA GLY A 187 22.03 0.60 -16.72
C GLY A 187 23.47 0.95 -17.13
N LEU A 188 24.36 0.85 -16.16
CA LEU A 188 25.80 0.91 -16.40
C LEU A 188 26.29 -0.45 -16.89
N THR A 189 27.32 -0.45 -17.69
CA THR A 189 28.06 -1.65 -18.13
C THR A 189 29.52 -1.45 -17.89
N ASP A 190 30.21 -2.54 -17.54
CA ASP A 190 31.67 -2.60 -17.42
C ASP A 190 32.31 -3.22 -18.66
N VAL A 191 31.49 -3.60 -19.66
CA VAL A 191 31.98 -4.22 -20.91
C VAL A 191 32.54 -3.14 -21.81
N GLU A 192 33.76 -3.38 -22.33
CA GLU A 192 34.47 -2.49 -23.26
C GLU A 192 34.70 -3.17 -24.62
N GLN A 193 34.89 -2.35 -25.65
CA GLN A 193 35.26 -2.86 -26.95
C GLN A 193 36.66 -3.52 -26.88
N GLY A 194 36.76 -4.73 -27.41
CA GLY A 194 37.94 -5.57 -27.32
C GLY A 194 37.93 -6.63 -26.24
N ASP A 195 36.99 -6.56 -25.30
CA ASP A 195 36.82 -7.59 -24.24
C ASP A 195 36.45 -8.92 -24.86
N VAL A 196 36.86 -10.01 -24.18
CA VAL A 196 36.45 -11.37 -24.51
C VAL A 196 35.42 -11.83 -23.52
N LEU A 197 34.19 -12.00 -23.97
CA LEU A 197 33.08 -12.45 -23.16
C LEU A 197 32.93 -13.97 -23.24
N ALA A 198 32.67 -14.60 -22.09
CA ALA A 198 32.26 -16.00 -22.02
C ALA A 198 30.75 -16.12 -22.13
N THR A 199 30.23 -17.28 -22.49
CA THR A 199 28.80 -17.58 -22.43
C THR A 199 28.24 -17.35 -21.03
N GLY A 200 27.15 -16.62 -20.90
CA GLY A 200 26.54 -16.23 -19.63
C GLY A 200 27.17 -15.00 -18.97
N ALA A 201 28.09 -14.30 -19.68
CA ALA A 201 28.63 -13.04 -19.15
C ALA A 201 27.55 -11.93 -19.20
N GLU A 202 27.44 -11.21 -18.10
CA GLU A 202 26.52 -10.05 -17.99
C GLU A 202 27.00 -8.90 -18.91
N VAL A 203 26.08 -8.35 -19.67
CA VAL A 203 26.33 -7.23 -20.58
C VAL A 203 25.81 -5.93 -19.99
N VAL A 204 24.52 -5.88 -19.71
CA VAL A 204 23.86 -4.69 -19.16
C VAL A 204 22.48 -5.06 -18.61
N THR A 205 22.01 -4.33 -17.60
CA THR A 205 20.64 -4.45 -17.12
C THR A 205 19.73 -3.46 -17.83
N ILE A 206 18.58 -3.95 -18.33
CA ILE A 206 17.53 -3.11 -18.93
C ILE A 206 16.37 -3.04 -17.95
N THR A 207 15.92 -1.83 -17.62
CA THR A 207 14.85 -1.60 -16.66
C THR A 207 13.70 -0.83 -17.32
N ASP A 208 12.50 -1.45 -17.39
CA ASP A 208 11.27 -0.78 -17.81
C ASP A 208 10.71 0.01 -16.62
N GLN A 209 10.89 1.33 -16.68
CA GLN A 209 10.45 2.30 -15.68
C GLN A 209 9.18 3.04 -16.10
N SER A 210 8.49 2.62 -17.16
CA SER A 210 7.28 3.28 -17.68
C SER A 210 6.14 3.30 -16.67
N ALA A 211 6.08 2.30 -15.83
CA ALA A 211 5.22 2.22 -14.65
C ALA A 211 6.01 1.56 -13.52
N LEU A 212 5.68 1.90 -12.29
CA LEU A 212 6.27 1.26 -11.11
C LEU A 212 5.21 0.51 -10.32
N THR A 213 5.66 -0.52 -9.62
CA THR A 213 4.87 -1.25 -8.64
C THR A 213 5.40 -0.92 -7.27
N ILE A 214 4.57 -0.28 -6.43
CA ILE A 214 4.91 0.00 -5.05
C ILE A 214 4.44 -1.18 -4.21
N GLU A 215 5.38 -1.86 -3.56
CA GLU A 215 5.12 -3.00 -2.67
C GLU A 215 5.17 -2.52 -1.23
N PHE A 216 4.07 -2.71 -0.48
CA PHE A 216 3.95 -2.29 0.92
C PHE A 216 3.08 -3.26 1.72
N GLY A 217 3.26 -3.28 3.04
CA GLY A 217 2.50 -4.14 3.94
C GLY A 217 1.40 -3.35 4.65
N LEU A 218 0.17 -3.84 4.64
CA LEU A 218 -0.93 -3.30 5.43
C LEU A 218 -1.24 -4.22 6.62
N PRO A 219 -1.66 -3.69 7.78
CA PRO A 219 -2.05 -4.53 8.91
C PRO A 219 -3.25 -5.43 8.56
N ASP A 220 -3.36 -6.58 9.22
CA ASP A 220 -4.39 -7.61 8.99
C ASP A 220 -5.82 -7.06 9.05
N ARG A 221 -6.08 -6.07 9.89
CA ARG A 221 -7.38 -5.38 9.97
C ARG A 221 -7.79 -4.66 8.67
N ALA A 222 -6.85 -4.37 7.77
CA ALA A 222 -7.15 -3.77 6.48
C ALA A 222 -7.71 -4.78 5.46
N ALA A 223 -7.61 -6.09 5.75
CA ALA A 223 -7.97 -7.16 4.81
C ALA A 223 -9.42 -7.08 4.31
N SER A 224 -10.35 -6.75 5.21
CA SER A 224 -11.78 -6.67 4.88
C SER A 224 -12.16 -5.45 4.03
N ALA A 225 -11.27 -4.46 3.94
CA ALA A 225 -11.49 -3.20 3.24
C ALA A 225 -10.58 -3.05 2.02
N LEU A 226 -9.86 -4.11 1.63
CA LEU A 226 -8.88 -4.08 0.56
C LEU A 226 -9.48 -4.65 -0.73
N GLU A 227 -9.53 -3.84 -1.77
CA GLU A 227 -10.06 -4.20 -3.07
C GLU A 227 -9.05 -3.91 -4.19
N VAL A 228 -9.05 -4.78 -5.23
CA VAL A 228 -8.26 -4.54 -6.43
C VAL A 228 -8.88 -3.38 -7.22
N GLY A 229 -8.05 -2.46 -7.68
CA GLY A 229 -8.49 -1.23 -8.35
C GLY A 229 -8.72 -0.04 -7.41
N GLN A 230 -8.63 -0.24 -6.10
CA GLN A 230 -8.77 0.83 -5.11
C GLN A 230 -7.65 1.87 -5.25
N PRO A 231 -7.98 3.19 -5.17
CA PRO A 231 -6.97 4.24 -5.27
C PRO A 231 -6.06 4.28 -4.04
N VAL A 232 -4.77 4.48 -4.30
CA VAL A 232 -3.73 4.65 -3.28
C VAL A 232 -3.01 5.96 -3.53
N ARG A 233 -2.88 6.81 -2.52
CA ARG A 233 -2.05 8.00 -2.58
C ARG A 233 -0.63 7.68 -2.13
N LEU A 234 0.32 8.06 -2.97
CA LEU A 234 1.74 7.77 -2.80
C LEU A 234 2.53 9.07 -2.72
N SER A 235 3.38 9.19 -1.73
CA SER A 235 4.30 10.33 -1.58
C SER A 235 5.69 9.83 -1.22
N THR A 236 6.72 10.56 -1.63
CA THR A 236 8.12 10.21 -1.34
C THR A 236 8.89 11.43 -0.88
N GLY A 237 9.82 11.22 0.07
CA GLY A 237 10.73 12.27 0.51
C GLY A 237 11.69 12.77 -0.58
N SER A 238 11.95 11.93 -1.61
CA SER A 238 12.79 12.30 -2.75
C SER A 238 12.15 13.34 -3.68
N LEU A 239 10.80 13.48 -3.63
CA LEU A 239 10.03 14.44 -4.44
C LEU A 239 9.03 15.17 -3.53
N PRO A 240 9.52 16.08 -2.68
CA PRO A 240 8.68 16.75 -1.68
C PRO A 240 7.57 17.56 -2.35
N GLY A 241 6.38 17.55 -1.72
CA GLY A 241 5.20 18.27 -2.20
C GLY A 241 4.47 17.59 -3.38
N ARG A 242 4.95 16.45 -3.88
CA ARG A 242 4.26 15.68 -4.94
C ARG A 242 3.53 14.49 -4.34
N VAL A 243 2.29 14.33 -4.77
CA VAL A 243 1.45 13.15 -4.48
C VAL A 243 1.17 12.46 -5.80
N PHE A 244 1.41 11.17 -5.84
CA PHE A 244 1.12 10.31 -6.99
C PHE A 244 -0.10 9.47 -6.66
N GLU A 245 -0.93 9.24 -7.63
CA GLU A 245 -2.07 8.33 -7.52
C GLU A 245 -1.72 7.00 -8.17
N GLY A 246 -1.88 5.94 -7.42
CA GLY A 246 -1.74 4.56 -7.89
C GLY A 246 -3.04 3.79 -7.67
N LEU A 247 -3.10 2.61 -8.25
CA LEU A 247 -4.22 1.68 -8.05
C LEU A 247 -3.69 0.37 -7.46
N VAL A 248 -4.41 -0.20 -6.51
CA VAL A 248 -4.12 -1.55 -6.01
C VAL A 248 -4.19 -2.53 -7.17
N ALA A 249 -3.05 -3.08 -7.56
CA ALA A 249 -2.95 -4.08 -8.62
C ALA A 249 -3.24 -5.49 -8.12
N GLY A 250 -3.00 -5.73 -6.83
CA GLY A 250 -3.24 -7.00 -6.18
C GLY A 250 -2.64 -7.03 -4.78
N TYR A 251 -2.98 -8.07 -4.03
CA TYR A 251 -2.46 -8.32 -2.68
C TYR A 251 -2.35 -9.83 -2.45
N ASP A 252 -1.50 -10.21 -1.50
CA ASP A 252 -1.34 -11.62 -1.15
C ASP A 252 -2.57 -12.14 -0.42
N GLY A 253 -3.02 -13.35 -0.77
CA GLY A 253 -4.13 -14.03 -0.09
C GLY A 253 -3.76 -14.58 1.28
N GLN A 254 -2.56 -14.33 1.77
CA GLN A 254 -2.05 -14.82 3.05
C GLN A 254 -1.44 -13.67 3.85
N ILE A 255 -1.74 -13.65 5.16
CA ILE A 255 -1.15 -12.74 6.12
C ILE A 255 0.20 -13.29 6.56
N ASP A 256 1.24 -12.46 6.50
CA ASP A 256 2.53 -12.79 7.09
C ASP A 256 2.37 -12.89 8.61
N SER A 257 2.60 -14.09 9.14
CA SER A 257 2.41 -14.40 10.56
C SER A 257 3.40 -13.68 11.48
N THR A 258 4.56 -13.28 10.96
CA THR A 258 5.63 -12.61 11.71
C THR A 258 5.33 -11.12 11.87
N THR A 259 4.97 -10.47 10.76
CA THR A 259 4.72 -9.02 10.72
C THR A 259 3.26 -8.65 10.93
N ARG A 260 2.34 -9.62 10.85
CA ARG A 260 0.89 -9.43 10.89
C ARG A 260 0.40 -8.45 9.82
N THR A 261 1.02 -8.52 8.63
CA THR A 261 0.68 -7.67 7.49
C THR A 261 0.30 -8.46 6.26
N ILE A 262 -0.52 -7.86 5.42
CA ILE A 262 -0.84 -8.30 4.06
C ILE A 262 0.03 -7.52 3.11
N LYS A 263 0.74 -8.21 2.22
CA LYS A 263 1.54 -7.58 1.18
C LYS A 263 0.63 -7.11 0.05
N VAL A 264 0.70 -5.82 -0.25
CA VAL A 264 -0.09 -5.14 -1.28
C VAL A 264 0.84 -4.58 -2.34
N ARG A 265 0.41 -4.65 -3.58
CA ARG A 265 1.08 -4.03 -4.73
C ARG A 265 0.16 -3.00 -5.37
N ALA A 266 0.62 -1.76 -5.39
CA ALA A 266 -0.04 -0.69 -6.11
C ALA A 266 0.75 -0.34 -7.36
N ARG A 267 0.06 -0.22 -8.50
CA ARG A 267 0.65 0.24 -9.75
C ARG A 267 0.50 1.76 -9.86
N VAL A 268 1.59 2.42 -10.22
CA VAL A 268 1.63 3.85 -10.47
C VAL A 268 2.27 4.12 -11.84
N ASP A 269 1.67 5.03 -12.60
CA ASP A 269 2.23 5.46 -13.89
C ASP A 269 3.44 6.38 -13.69
N ASN A 270 4.47 6.18 -14.50
CA ASN A 270 5.71 6.94 -14.43
C ASN A 270 6.12 7.48 -15.81
N ALA A 271 5.17 7.89 -16.63
CA ALA A 271 5.44 8.44 -17.98
C ALA A 271 6.45 9.60 -17.98
N ALA A 272 6.44 10.40 -16.91
CA ALA A 272 7.38 11.50 -16.72
C ALA A 272 8.80 11.05 -16.31
N GLY A 273 9.03 9.77 -15.96
CA GLY A 273 10.32 9.23 -15.56
C GLY A 273 10.89 9.80 -14.24
N LEU A 274 10.03 10.36 -13.37
CA LEU A 274 10.45 11.05 -12.14
C LEU A 274 10.75 10.07 -11.01
N MET A 275 10.12 8.91 -11.04
CA MET A 275 10.25 7.89 -10.00
C MET A 275 11.23 6.82 -10.48
N LEU A 276 12.11 6.41 -9.57
CA LEU A 276 13.09 5.35 -9.84
C LEU A 276 12.75 4.10 -9.01
N PRO A 277 13.01 2.90 -9.55
CA PRO A 277 12.99 1.68 -8.76
C PRO A 277 13.92 1.79 -7.55
N GLY A 278 13.52 1.23 -6.41
CA GLY A 278 14.23 1.35 -5.15
C GLY A 278 13.84 2.56 -4.30
N MET A 279 13.12 3.54 -4.85
CA MET A 279 12.60 4.66 -4.04
C MET A 279 11.60 4.17 -3.00
N ILE A 280 11.62 4.84 -1.83
CA ILE A 280 10.70 4.59 -0.73
C ILE A 280 9.51 5.53 -0.85
N PHE A 281 8.30 4.98 -0.70
CA PHE A 281 7.04 5.71 -0.74
C PHE A 281 6.24 5.52 0.54
N ASN A 282 5.61 6.59 1.00
CA ASN A 282 4.52 6.53 1.96
C ASN A 282 3.22 6.27 1.18
N ALA A 283 2.62 5.12 1.40
CA ALA A 283 1.34 4.73 0.81
C ALA A 283 0.20 5.04 1.79
N MET A 284 -0.84 5.68 1.31
CA MET A 284 -2.07 5.97 2.05
C MET A 284 -3.25 5.37 1.30
N LEU A 285 -3.94 4.45 1.96
CA LEU A 285 -5.15 3.82 1.46
C LEU A 285 -6.35 4.37 2.23
N PHE A 286 -7.40 4.75 1.50
CA PHE A 286 -8.64 5.28 2.03
C PHE A 286 -9.77 4.28 1.70
N PRO A 287 -10.07 3.33 2.60
CA PRO A 287 -11.16 2.41 2.36
C PRO A 287 -12.51 3.14 2.38
N GLU A 288 -13.43 2.68 1.55
CA GLU A 288 -14.82 3.08 1.65
C GLU A 288 -15.45 2.33 2.81
N ASN A 289 -15.82 3.05 3.85
CA ASN A 289 -16.51 2.48 5.01
C ASN A 289 -18.02 2.76 4.90
N PRO A 290 -18.87 1.82 5.33
CA PRO A 290 -20.30 2.06 5.38
C PRO A 290 -20.60 3.23 6.32
N PRO A 291 -21.66 4.02 6.05
CA PRO A 291 -22.07 5.08 6.95
C PRO A 291 -22.50 4.50 8.30
N LEU A 292 -21.99 5.07 9.38
CA LEU A 292 -22.31 4.71 10.74
C LEU A 292 -22.75 5.94 11.54
N PRO A 293 -23.60 5.75 12.58
CA PRO A 293 -23.98 6.83 13.49
C PRO A 293 -22.74 7.44 14.16
N ARG A 294 -22.58 8.74 13.98
CA ARG A 294 -21.55 9.56 14.62
C ARG A 294 -22.13 10.36 15.75
N VAL A 295 -21.48 10.33 16.89
CA VAL A 295 -21.85 11.11 18.08
C VAL A 295 -20.61 11.80 18.70
N PRO A 296 -20.78 12.88 19.47
CA PRO A 296 -19.70 13.43 20.28
C PRO A 296 -19.19 12.41 21.31
N ALA A 297 -17.88 12.41 21.57
CA ALA A 297 -17.26 11.44 22.48
C ALA A 297 -17.80 11.53 23.92
N ASN A 298 -18.26 12.71 24.37
CA ASN A 298 -18.87 12.93 25.68
C ASN A 298 -20.28 12.33 25.81
N ALA A 299 -20.93 11.93 24.70
CA ALA A 299 -22.20 11.20 24.74
C ALA A 299 -22.03 9.75 25.23
N ILE A 300 -20.79 9.21 25.19
CA ILE A 300 -20.52 7.81 25.54
C ILE A 300 -20.37 7.65 27.04
N THR A 301 -21.15 6.73 27.59
CA THR A 301 -21.08 6.30 28.99
C THR A 301 -20.57 4.88 29.12
N TRP A 302 -19.72 4.65 30.09
CA TRP A 302 -19.16 3.34 30.38
C TRP A 302 -19.85 2.71 31.59
N GLY A 303 -20.33 1.49 31.44
CA GLY A 303 -20.95 0.72 32.48
C GLY A 303 -20.35 -0.69 32.59
N ARG A 304 -20.95 -1.53 33.45
CA ARG A 304 -20.55 -2.94 33.61
C ARG A 304 -20.73 -3.74 32.29
N ASP A 305 -21.72 -3.34 31.51
CA ASP A 305 -22.13 -4.00 30.27
C ASP A 305 -21.41 -3.39 29.01
N GLY A 306 -20.42 -2.51 29.21
CA GLY A 306 -19.68 -1.86 28.15
C GLY A 306 -20.11 -0.41 27.88
N ALA A 307 -19.82 0.05 26.63
CA ALA A 307 -20.17 1.39 26.19
C ALA A 307 -21.68 1.50 25.90
N SER A 308 -22.26 2.65 26.21
CA SER A 308 -23.66 2.96 25.93
C SER A 308 -23.86 4.45 25.70
N VAL A 309 -24.90 4.82 24.98
CA VAL A 309 -25.39 6.19 24.82
C VAL A 309 -26.80 6.32 25.40
N TRP A 310 -27.19 7.53 25.74
CA TRP A 310 -28.55 7.83 26.15
C TRP A 310 -29.27 8.54 25.03
N LEU A 311 -30.28 7.85 24.49
CA LEU A 311 -31.17 8.38 23.44
C LEU A 311 -32.36 9.08 24.09
N VAL A 312 -32.80 10.19 23.52
CA VAL A 312 -34.02 10.89 23.95
C VAL A 312 -35.12 10.56 22.96
N GLU A 313 -36.11 9.80 23.38
CA GLU A 313 -37.30 9.47 22.61
C GLU A 313 -38.56 9.93 23.41
N GLU A 314 -39.42 10.71 22.76
CA GLU A 314 -40.68 11.21 23.38
C GLU A 314 -40.47 11.89 24.76
N GLY A 315 -39.32 12.61 24.92
CA GLY A 315 -39.01 13.27 26.20
C GLY A 315 -38.51 12.34 27.30
N ARG A 316 -38.16 11.09 26.99
CA ARG A 316 -37.65 10.10 27.94
C ARG A 316 -36.26 9.59 27.53
N ALA A 317 -35.42 9.35 28.54
CA ALA A 317 -34.08 8.83 28.33
C ALA A 317 -34.07 7.30 28.22
N GLN A 318 -33.60 6.77 27.09
CA GLN A 318 -33.40 5.35 26.86
C GLN A 318 -31.90 5.04 26.74
N ARG A 319 -31.46 4.02 27.45
CA ARG A 319 -30.05 3.59 27.36
C ARG A 319 -29.88 2.57 26.26
N VAL A 320 -29.00 2.87 25.28
CA VAL A 320 -28.68 2.01 24.15
C VAL A 320 -27.23 1.55 24.26
N GLY A 321 -27.00 0.22 24.30
CA GLY A 321 -25.64 -0.34 24.23
C GLY A 321 -25.04 -0.14 22.84
N VAL A 322 -23.76 0.25 22.77
CA VAL A 322 -23.09 0.57 21.50
C VAL A 322 -21.70 -0.07 21.44
N ALA A 323 -21.25 -0.42 20.24
CA ALA A 323 -19.88 -0.79 20.00
C ALA A 323 -19.16 0.35 19.26
N ILE A 324 -18.01 0.78 19.77
CA ILE A 324 -17.21 1.82 19.13
C ILE A 324 -16.47 1.21 17.96
N ARG A 325 -16.66 1.74 16.75
CA ARG A 325 -15.95 1.32 15.54
C ARG A 325 -14.77 2.22 15.21
N HIS A 326 -14.98 3.53 15.31
CA HIS A 326 -13.94 4.50 14.99
C HIS A 326 -14.02 5.70 15.90
N ARG A 327 -12.88 6.31 16.20
CA ARG A 327 -12.80 7.56 16.97
C ARG A 327 -11.82 8.51 16.28
N GLN A 328 -12.30 9.72 16.02
CA GLN A 328 -11.48 10.76 15.40
C GLN A 328 -11.79 12.11 16.07
N ASN A 329 -10.80 12.73 16.64
CA ASN A 329 -10.91 13.94 17.45
C ASN A 329 -11.96 13.74 18.57
N ASP A 330 -12.96 14.61 18.65
CA ASP A 330 -14.03 14.57 19.66
C ASP A 330 -15.28 13.82 19.16
N MET A 331 -15.20 13.11 18.04
CA MET A 331 -16.31 12.35 17.44
C MET A 331 -16.03 10.85 17.46
N VAL A 332 -17.11 10.07 17.60
CA VAL A 332 -17.05 8.61 17.66
C VAL A 332 -18.13 8.03 16.76
N TRP A 333 -17.74 7.09 15.91
CA TRP A 333 -18.66 6.30 15.08
C TRP A 333 -18.99 4.99 15.79
N LEU A 334 -20.29 4.71 15.82
CA LEU A 334 -20.86 3.63 16.62
C LEU A 334 -21.47 2.55 15.72
N ASP A 335 -21.28 1.30 16.09
CA ASP A 335 -22.06 0.20 15.56
C ASP A 335 -23.28 0.00 16.47
N ALA A 336 -24.36 0.67 16.13
CA ALA A 336 -25.62 0.64 16.84
C ALA A 336 -26.75 1.07 15.90
N ALA A 337 -27.97 0.61 16.17
CA ALA A 337 -29.15 1.03 15.42
C ALA A 337 -29.66 2.39 15.93
N LEU A 338 -28.96 3.46 15.53
CA LEU A 338 -29.35 4.84 15.81
C LEU A 338 -29.77 5.52 14.51
N ALA A 339 -30.95 6.12 14.51
CA ALA A 339 -31.44 6.85 13.34
C ALA A 339 -30.70 8.19 13.16
N ASP A 340 -30.59 8.64 11.91
CA ASP A 340 -30.07 9.98 11.60
C ASP A 340 -30.99 11.05 12.22
N GLY A 341 -30.40 12.07 12.83
CA GLY A 341 -31.14 13.12 13.56
C GLY A 341 -31.64 12.71 14.94
N ALA A 342 -31.47 11.48 15.40
CA ALA A 342 -31.82 11.07 16.75
C ALA A 342 -31.00 11.87 17.79
N LEU A 343 -31.61 12.22 18.94
CA LEU A 343 -30.97 13.05 19.95
C LEU A 343 -30.29 12.17 21.02
N VAL A 344 -28.96 12.35 21.18
CA VAL A 344 -28.19 11.71 22.24
C VAL A 344 -27.80 12.71 23.31
N VAL A 345 -27.82 12.28 24.57
CA VAL A 345 -27.47 13.13 25.70
C VAL A 345 -25.94 13.26 25.78
N VAL A 346 -25.45 14.49 25.82
CA VAL A 346 -24.01 14.83 25.93
C VAL A 346 -23.63 15.36 27.31
N GLU A 347 -24.60 15.96 28.04
CA GLU A 347 -24.42 16.41 29.42
C GLU A 347 -25.62 16.07 30.29
N GLY A 348 -25.39 15.89 31.60
CA GLY A 348 -26.43 15.53 32.58
C GLY A 348 -26.65 14.02 32.72
N VAL A 349 -25.88 13.19 32.05
CA VAL A 349 -25.98 11.72 31.99
C VAL A 349 -25.96 11.06 33.37
N GLN A 350 -25.21 11.58 34.35
CA GLN A 350 -25.02 10.98 35.69
C GLN A 350 -26.30 10.86 36.52
N LYS A 351 -27.32 11.64 36.15
CA LYS A 351 -28.62 11.65 36.87
C LYS A 351 -29.70 10.81 36.19
N LEU A 352 -29.39 10.27 34.99
CA LEU A 352 -30.34 9.56 34.17
C LEU A 352 -30.54 8.12 34.67
N ARG A 353 -31.79 7.67 34.57
CA ARG A 353 -32.20 6.28 34.69
C ARG A 353 -33.04 5.91 33.45
N PRO A 354 -33.06 4.63 33.06
CA PRO A 354 -33.92 4.21 31.97
C PRO A 354 -35.39 4.63 32.19
N GLY A 355 -35.99 5.34 31.20
CA GLY A 355 -37.35 5.85 31.26
C GLY A 355 -37.51 7.19 32.00
N ALA A 356 -36.42 7.82 32.49
CA ALA A 356 -36.52 9.11 33.18
C ALA A 356 -36.99 10.21 32.20
N GLU A 357 -37.88 11.09 32.65
CA GLU A 357 -38.28 12.29 31.92
C GLU A 357 -37.10 13.28 31.84
N VAL A 358 -36.85 13.79 30.65
CA VAL A 358 -35.76 14.75 30.38
C VAL A 358 -36.32 16.05 29.81
N VAL A 359 -35.68 17.16 30.22
CA VAL A 359 -35.92 18.47 29.67
C VAL A 359 -34.66 18.88 28.92
N ILE A 360 -34.80 19.05 27.61
CA ILE A 360 -33.70 19.42 26.74
C ILE A 360 -33.36 20.90 26.98
N LEU A 361 -32.11 21.17 27.36
CA LEU A 361 -31.60 22.53 27.41
C LEU A 361 -31.43 23.03 25.96
N PRO A 362 -31.87 24.27 25.65
CA PRO A 362 -31.55 24.84 24.35
C PRO A 362 -30.02 24.89 24.23
N SER A 363 -29.50 24.20 23.21
CA SER A 363 -28.07 24.29 22.88
C SER A 363 -27.80 25.68 22.36
N ASP A 364 -26.93 26.45 23.05
CA ASP A 364 -26.27 27.60 22.45
C ASP A 364 -25.34 27.05 21.32
N THR A 365 -25.92 26.76 20.19
CA THR A 365 -25.18 26.52 18.96
C THR A 365 -24.68 27.88 18.53
N GLN A 366 -23.50 28.26 18.96
CA GLN A 366 -22.74 29.27 18.24
C GLN A 366 -22.40 28.66 16.89
N ASP A 367 -23.18 29.05 15.92
CA ASP A 367 -22.96 28.81 14.50
C ASP A 367 -21.74 29.64 14.08
N GLU A 368 -20.51 29.15 14.41
CA GLU A 368 -19.26 29.72 13.91
C GLU A 368 -18.92 29.15 12.53
N SER A 369 -19.88 29.14 11.62
CA SER A 369 -19.63 28.92 10.20
C SER A 369 -20.09 30.13 9.37
N GLY A 370 -19.62 31.31 9.78
CA GLY A 370 -19.58 32.45 8.86
C GLY A 370 -18.32 32.34 7.99
N PRO A 371 -18.40 32.50 6.67
CA PRO A 371 -17.18 32.57 5.86
C PRO A 371 -16.40 33.83 6.28
N VAL A 372 -15.22 33.65 6.83
CA VAL A 372 -14.23 34.73 6.96
C VAL A 372 -13.84 35.13 5.55
N ALA A 373 -14.51 36.13 5.02
CA ALA A 373 -14.08 36.86 3.84
C ALA A 373 -12.78 37.57 4.20
N ILE A 374 -11.67 37.03 3.79
CA ILE A 374 -10.40 37.74 3.81
C ILE A 374 -10.46 38.77 2.71
N ASP A 375 -10.73 40.02 3.10
CA ASP A 375 -10.64 41.18 2.23
C ASP A 375 -9.15 41.45 1.90
N LEU A 376 -8.74 41.06 0.70
CA LEU A 376 -7.40 41.29 0.14
C LEU A 376 -7.29 42.64 -0.60
N SER A 377 -8.08 43.64 -0.23
CA SER A 377 -8.02 44.97 -0.83
C SER A 377 -7.55 46.05 0.14
N ALA A 378 -6.28 46.00 0.56
CA ALA A 378 -5.57 47.20 1.04
C ALA A 378 -4.07 46.89 1.28
N ASP A 379 -3.25 46.98 0.28
CA ASP A 379 -2.00 47.73 0.35
C ASP A 379 -1.40 47.93 -1.07
N GLN A 380 -1.79 48.99 -1.70
CA GLN A 380 -1.05 49.66 -2.78
C GLN A 380 -0.54 50.99 -2.23
N GLY A 381 0.70 51.08 -1.89
CA GLY A 381 1.28 52.37 -1.54
C GLY A 381 2.63 52.31 -0.82
N GLY A 382 3.73 52.27 -1.56
CA GLY A 382 5.05 52.38 -0.94
C GLY A 382 6.20 52.26 -1.92
N GLN A 383 6.26 53.18 -2.90
CA GLN A 383 7.50 53.44 -3.65
C GLN A 383 8.59 53.94 -2.71
N THR A 384 9.73 53.28 -2.67
CA THR A 384 11.00 53.99 -2.41
C THR A 384 12.11 53.31 -3.20
N GLY A 385 12.63 54.04 -4.17
CA GLY A 385 13.73 53.64 -5.00
C GLY A 385 15.04 53.51 -4.25
N ILE A 386 15.80 52.50 -4.64
CA ILE A 386 17.25 52.49 -4.40
C ILE A 386 17.94 52.36 -5.77
N LYS A 387 18.61 53.46 -6.15
CA LYS A 387 19.58 53.52 -7.22
C LYS A 387 20.82 52.71 -6.81
N VAL A 388 21.25 51.79 -7.63
CA VAL A 388 22.63 51.29 -7.56
C VAL A 388 23.28 51.63 -8.88
N THR A 389 24.38 52.43 -8.73
CA THR A 389 25.32 52.79 -9.76
C THR A 389 26.52 51.84 -9.68
N GLU A 390 27.05 51.47 -10.85
CA GLU A 390 28.24 50.71 -11.23
C GLU A 390 28.13 49.20 -11.28
#